data_b09648579eb957d1b5aaac7b9e1ccdce
#
_entry.id   b09648579eb957d1b5aaac7b9e1ccdce
#
_cell.length_a   1.000
_cell.length_b   1.000
_cell.length_c   1.000
_cell.angle_alpha   90.00
_cell.angle_beta   90.00
_cell.angle_gamma   90.00
#
_symmetry.space_group_name_H-M   'P 1'
#
loop_
_entity.id
_entity.type
_entity.pdbx_description
1 polymer ?
#
loop_
_entity_poly.entity_id
_entity_poly.type
_entity_poly.pdbx_seq_one_letter_code
_entity_poly.pdbx_strand_id
1 'polypeptide(L)'
;MKFLSTFTAGLLAAGHAAAAPSKAADACLKGKKVPASYPGDAAYDELAEPFNLRLQYKPAAIVLPETNTHVQDAVICASQSGLKVQAKSGGHSYASFSTGGKNGSLIIDLQPLQNIELDKTTNIVKVGGGVRLGNLAQGVWDQGERAISHGTCPGVGIGGHFTHGGYGHTSRNWGIALDHIVGLDVVTADGKLLHATATENKELFWALRGAAESFGIVTNFYLRTQAAPEVITYFQLQWGDTLFKNKKAFTDTFLHIQTFSQNASVVDNRISYGIYLDGNATYNLGGTFFGTSAEFNSTILPELRRGTAPPTHITVQEYAWIPYLILMSDKTDIKEPLTGYDDHDTFFAKSITVPEADGGLTATTLNNFWDYISKPAPYSYFVIINLYGGPGSAINTKDTKFAAYNDRDSLWVFQNYGTNPTSLDYINGINDVIIKSQPQTHFGAYLNYVDPSYSAKEAHELYYGEELYSKLATLKKKYDPKQVFWMPQAIGVN
;
A
#
# COMPACT_ATOMS: atom_id res chain seq x y z
N MET A 1 -11.37 66.00 6.95
CA MET A 1 -10.03 65.44 6.79
C MET A 1 -10.14 63.91 6.74
N LYS A 2 -10.03 63.34 5.54
CA LYS A 2 -10.10 61.91 5.29
C LYS A 2 -8.69 61.38 5.23
N PHE A 3 -8.32 60.40 6.08
CA PHE A 3 -7.10 59.64 5.92
C PHE A 3 -7.45 58.31 5.23
N LEU A 4 -7.00 58.16 3.99
CA LEU A 4 -6.93 56.88 3.30
C LEU A 4 -5.62 56.20 3.75
N SER A 5 -5.71 55.06 4.37
CA SER A 5 -4.58 54.14 4.57
C SER A 5 -4.67 53.02 3.53
N THR A 6 -3.77 53.06 2.56
CA THR A 6 -3.53 52.00 1.57
C THR A 6 -2.76 50.87 2.24
N PHE A 7 -3.41 49.75 2.43
CA PHE A 7 -2.73 48.47 2.77
C PHE A 7 -2.22 47.84 1.48
N THR A 8 -0.90 47.91 1.30
CA THR A 8 -0.20 47.14 0.27
C THR A 8 -0.01 45.70 0.79
N ALA A 9 -0.79 44.76 0.26
CA ALA A 9 -0.58 43.32 0.49
C ALA A 9 0.66 42.90 -0.34
N GLY A 10 1.78 42.73 0.34
CA GLY A 10 2.96 42.12 -0.24
C GLY A 10 2.74 40.61 -0.34
N LEU A 11 2.49 40.08 -1.55
CA LEU A 11 2.62 38.66 -1.85
C LEU A 11 4.10 38.28 -1.69
N LEU A 12 4.43 37.66 -0.56
CA LEU A 12 5.66 36.87 -0.42
C LEU A 12 5.48 35.59 -1.24
N ALA A 13 5.89 35.62 -2.51
CA ALA A 13 6.18 34.43 -3.26
C ALA A 13 7.39 33.76 -2.58
N ALA A 14 7.14 32.78 -1.72
CA ALA A 14 8.18 31.90 -1.24
C ALA A 14 8.65 31.04 -2.43
N GLY A 15 9.62 31.60 -3.19
CA GLY A 15 10.36 30.85 -4.17
C GLY A 15 11.07 29.71 -3.47
N HIS A 16 10.54 28.47 -3.62
CA HIS A 16 11.27 27.28 -3.22
C HIS A 16 12.47 27.17 -4.14
N ALA A 17 13.63 27.66 -3.69
CA ALA A 17 14.89 27.41 -4.35
C ALA A 17 15.08 25.89 -4.36
N ALA A 18 15.05 25.28 -5.53
CA ALA A 18 15.49 23.90 -5.70
C ALA A 18 16.91 23.81 -5.15
N ALA A 19 17.14 22.98 -4.14
CA ALA A 19 18.48 22.75 -3.64
C ALA A 19 19.32 22.27 -4.83
N ALA A 20 20.35 23.03 -5.21
CA ALA A 20 21.29 22.58 -6.23
C ALA A 20 21.86 21.22 -5.79
N PRO A 21 22.02 20.24 -6.71
CA PRO A 21 22.59 18.95 -6.37
C PRO A 21 23.92 19.17 -5.63
N SER A 22 24.16 18.36 -4.59
CA SER A 22 25.42 18.47 -3.87
C SER A 22 26.56 18.12 -4.81
N LYS A 23 27.41 19.08 -5.18
CA LYS A 23 28.56 18.87 -6.06
C LYS A 23 29.44 17.71 -5.58
N ALA A 24 29.48 17.48 -4.26
CA ALA A 24 30.22 16.39 -3.66
C ALA A 24 29.59 15.04 -3.95
N ALA A 25 28.26 14.93 -3.87
CA ALA A 25 27.52 13.68 -4.22
C ALA A 25 27.68 13.37 -5.71
N ASP A 26 27.54 14.37 -6.59
CA ASP A 26 27.72 14.19 -8.04
C ASP A 26 29.12 13.72 -8.38
N ALA A 27 30.15 14.35 -7.82
CA ALA A 27 31.53 13.97 -8.05
C ALA A 27 31.79 12.52 -7.57
N CYS A 28 31.24 12.13 -6.43
CA CYS A 28 31.34 10.80 -5.87
C CYS A 28 30.67 9.76 -6.80
N LEU A 29 29.39 9.98 -7.20
CA LEU A 29 28.63 9.09 -8.08
C LEU A 29 29.32 8.89 -9.43
N LYS A 30 29.80 10.01 -10.04
CA LYS A 30 30.55 9.98 -11.31
C LYS A 30 31.90 9.25 -11.16
N GLY A 31 32.64 9.51 -10.07
CA GLY A 31 33.90 8.85 -9.78
C GLY A 31 33.78 7.34 -9.60
N LYS A 32 32.64 6.87 -9.06
CA LYS A 32 32.30 5.45 -8.90
C LYS A 32 31.54 4.85 -10.08
N LYS A 33 31.28 5.63 -11.14
CA LYS A 33 30.54 5.24 -12.34
C LYS A 33 29.11 4.72 -12.04
N VAL A 34 28.46 5.27 -11.02
CA VAL A 34 27.08 4.93 -10.69
C VAL A 34 26.14 5.61 -11.70
N PRO A 35 25.29 4.85 -12.42
CA PRO A 35 24.30 5.43 -13.34
C PRO A 35 23.33 6.34 -12.59
N ALA A 36 23.19 7.59 -13.03
CA ALA A 36 22.30 8.56 -12.40
C ALA A 36 21.81 9.61 -13.39
N SER A 37 20.58 10.10 -13.19
CA SER A 37 19.98 11.23 -13.91
C SER A 37 19.92 12.46 -12.98
N TYR A 38 20.24 13.61 -13.53
CA TYR A 38 20.32 14.89 -12.81
C TYR A 38 19.32 15.91 -13.36
N PRO A 39 18.92 16.92 -12.59
CA PRO A 39 18.10 18.02 -13.10
C PRO A 39 18.69 18.62 -14.38
N GLY A 40 17.90 18.60 -15.45
CA GLY A 40 18.31 19.05 -16.79
C GLY A 40 18.69 17.92 -17.75
N ASP A 41 18.85 16.69 -17.29
CA ASP A 41 18.99 15.52 -18.16
C ASP A 41 17.64 15.17 -18.80
N ALA A 42 17.65 14.61 -20.01
CA ALA A 42 16.44 14.34 -20.80
C ALA A 42 15.43 13.40 -20.09
N ALA A 43 15.91 12.43 -19.30
CA ALA A 43 15.06 11.47 -18.59
C ALA A 43 14.65 11.95 -17.19
N TYR A 44 15.21 13.05 -16.67
CA TYR A 44 15.05 13.41 -15.27
C TYR A 44 13.59 13.71 -14.88
N ASP A 45 12.89 14.50 -15.68
CA ASP A 45 11.52 14.92 -15.33
C ASP A 45 10.56 13.74 -15.29
N GLU A 46 10.66 12.79 -16.24
CA GLU A 46 9.88 11.53 -16.24
C GLU A 46 10.21 10.67 -15.01
N LEU A 47 11.50 10.51 -14.71
CA LEU A 47 11.93 9.70 -13.55
C LEU A 47 11.54 10.34 -12.21
N ALA A 48 11.47 11.67 -12.14
CA ALA A 48 11.11 12.41 -10.94
C ALA A 48 9.58 12.54 -10.73
N GLU A 49 8.79 12.26 -11.77
CA GLU A 49 7.34 12.41 -11.68
C GLU A 49 6.75 11.40 -10.67
N PRO A 50 5.99 11.87 -9.66
CA PRO A 50 5.38 11.00 -8.67
C PRO A 50 4.06 10.42 -9.20
N PHE A 51 3.65 9.26 -8.67
CA PHE A 51 2.33 8.69 -8.93
C PHE A 51 1.20 9.64 -8.47
N ASN A 52 1.36 10.29 -7.31
CA ASN A 52 0.44 11.33 -6.85
C ASN A 52 0.93 12.73 -7.28
N LEU A 53 0.40 13.23 -8.37
CA LEU A 53 0.79 14.52 -8.97
C LEU A 53 0.53 15.73 -8.05
N ARG A 54 -0.26 15.54 -6.99
CA ARG A 54 -0.50 16.58 -5.97
C ARG A 54 0.76 16.91 -5.16
N LEU A 55 1.69 15.97 -5.02
CA LEU A 55 2.84 16.05 -4.12
C LEU A 55 4.13 15.86 -4.90
N GLN A 56 4.61 16.92 -5.51
CA GLN A 56 5.81 16.90 -6.34
C GLN A 56 7.04 17.32 -5.54
N TYR A 57 8.07 16.46 -5.55
CA TYR A 57 9.38 16.76 -5.01
C TYR A 57 10.44 16.75 -6.12
N LYS A 58 11.51 17.50 -5.93
CA LYS A 58 12.64 17.61 -6.87
C LYS A 58 13.87 16.94 -6.28
N PRO A 59 14.18 15.68 -6.61
CA PRO A 59 15.40 15.00 -6.18
C PRO A 59 16.67 15.75 -6.60
N ALA A 60 17.74 15.60 -5.82
CA ALA A 60 19.07 16.10 -6.21
C ALA A 60 19.64 15.28 -7.38
N ALA A 61 19.41 13.97 -7.35
CA ALA A 61 19.72 13.03 -8.43
C ALA A 61 18.86 11.78 -8.28
N ILE A 62 18.68 11.04 -9.36
CA ILE A 62 18.00 9.75 -9.41
C ILE A 62 19.00 8.70 -9.93
N VAL A 63 19.41 7.80 -9.04
CA VAL A 63 20.30 6.69 -9.34
C VAL A 63 19.53 5.55 -9.95
N LEU A 64 20.02 4.96 -11.04
CA LEU A 64 19.45 3.81 -11.75
C LEU A 64 20.42 2.62 -11.64
N PRO A 65 20.46 1.91 -10.50
CA PRO A 65 21.47 0.91 -10.22
C PRO A 65 21.25 -0.36 -11.05
N GLU A 66 22.29 -0.83 -11.71
CA GLU A 66 22.31 -2.12 -12.42
C GLU A 66 22.84 -3.26 -11.55
N THR A 67 23.47 -2.94 -10.42
CA THR A 67 24.10 -3.89 -9.50
C THR A 67 23.93 -3.47 -8.04
N ASN A 68 24.07 -4.41 -7.11
CA ASN A 68 24.13 -4.10 -5.68
C ASN A 68 25.28 -3.14 -5.35
N THR A 69 26.41 -3.21 -6.07
CA THR A 69 27.55 -2.28 -5.87
C THR A 69 27.16 -0.84 -6.20
N HIS A 70 26.37 -0.61 -7.26
CA HIS A 70 25.86 0.73 -7.57
C HIS A 70 24.97 1.28 -6.44
N VAL A 71 24.14 0.43 -5.80
CA VAL A 71 23.32 0.83 -4.64
C VAL A 71 24.21 1.16 -3.43
N GLN A 72 25.21 0.31 -3.12
CA GLN A 72 26.15 0.54 -2.03
C GLN A 72 26.90 1.86 -2.21
N ASP A 73 27.44 2.10 -3.40
CA ASP A 73 28.18 3.31 -3.75
C ASP A 73 27.28 4.55 -3.68
N ALA A 74 26.04 4.47 -4.14
CA ALA A 74 25.09 5.57 -4.07
C ALA A 74 24.76 5.95 -2.62
N VAL A 75 24.52 4.96 -1.73
CA VAL A 75 24.27 5.20 -0.31
C VAL A 75 25.49 5.83 0.37
N ILE A 76 26.70 5.34 0.08
CA ILE A 76 27.96 5.91 0.60
C ILE A 76 28.12 7.37 0.14
N CYS A 77 27.94 7.65 -1.14
CA CYS A 77 28.06 9.01 -1.69
C CYS A 77 27.05 9.98 -1.05
N ALA A 78 25.78 9.53 -0.88
CA ALA A 78 24.75 10.32 -0.21
C ALA A 78 25.08 10.58 1.27
N SER A 79 25.45 9.54 2.01
CA SER A 79 25.80 9.64 3.43
C SER A 79 26.98 10.58 3.68
N GLN A 80 28.03 10.51 2.86
CA GLN A 80 29.19 11.39 2.94
C GLN A 80 28.87 12.85 2.60
N SER A 81 27.89 13.07 1.73
CA SER A 81 27.44 14.39 1.28
C SER A 81 26.30 14.97 2.11
N GLY A 82 25.80 14.23 3.12
CA GLY A 82 24.68 14.66 3.97
C GLY A 82 23.31 14.64 3.27
N LEU A 83 23.18 13.97 2.13
CA LEU A 83 21.90 13.80 1.45
C LEU A 83 21.05 12.75 2.15
N LYS A 84 19.73 12.93 2.14
CA LYS A 84 18.76 11.92 2.51
C LYS A 84 18.47 11.02 1.30
N VAL A 85 18.21 9.74 1.58
CA VAL A 85 18.04 8.70 0.56
C VAL A 85 16.67 8.07 0.69
N GLN A 86 16.01 7.84 -0.45
CA GLN A 86 14.82 6.99 -0.54
C GLN A 86 14.93 6.02 -1.71
N ALA A 87 14.31 4.84 -1.51
CA ALA A 87 14.15 3.85 -2.58
C ALA A 87 12.90 4.16 -3.41
N LYS A 88 12.98 3.92 -4.72
CA LYS A 88 11.83 3.84 -5.61
C LYS A 88 11.83 2.45 -6.25
N SER A 89 10.76 1.69 -6.06
CA SER A 89 10.46 0.43 -6.73
C SER A 89 9.53 0.71 -7.91
N GLY A 90 8.20 0.51 -7.74
CA GLY A 90 7.20 0.90 -8.72
C GLY A 90 6.75 2.36 -8.68
N GLY A 91 7.18 3.15 -7.69
CA GLY A 91 6.86 4.57 -7.60
C GLY A 91 5.46 4.92 -7.08
N HIS A 92 4.62 3.96 -6.72
CA HIS A 92 3.20 4.13 -6.33
C HIS A 92 2.93 4.74 -4.94
N SER A 93 3.90 5.41 -4.32
CA SER A 93 3.69 6.03 -2.99
C SER A 93 2.59 7.10 -3.04
N TYR A 94 1.54 6.94 -2.24
CA TYR A 94 0.44 7.89 -2.11
C TYR A 94 0.87 9.25 -1.56
N ALA A 95 1.96 9.28 -0.78
CA ALA A 95 2.59 10.47 -0.24
C ALA A 95 3.79 10.96 -1.07
N SER A 96 4.06 10.35 -2.23
CA SER A 96 5.22 10.64 -3.08
C SER A 96 6.58 10.48 -2.36
N PHE A 97 6.64 9.67 -1.29
CA PHE A 97 7.88 9.46 -0.52
C PHE A 97 8.95 8.74 -1.36
N SER A 98 8.54 7.93 -2.35
CA SER A 98 9.45 7.32 -3.32
C SER A 98 10.21 8.33 -4.20
N THR A 99 9.77 9.61 -4.24
CA THR A 99 10.51 10.72 -4.84
C THR A 99 11.20 11.60 -3.79
N GLY A 100 11.35 11.09 -2.55
CA GLY A 100 12.19 11.63 -1.48
C GLY A 100 11.49 12.30 -0.32
N GLY A 101 10.18 12.61 -0.42
CA GLY A 101 9.42 13.31 0.63
C GLY A 101 9.89 14.74 0.93
N LYS A 102 10.94 15.20 0.26
CA LYS A 102 11.45 16.60 0.23
C LYS A 102 12.33 16.83 -0.97
N ASN A 103 12.51 18.11 -1.33
CA ASN A 103 13.46 18.50 -2.37
C ASN A 103 14.92 18.21 -1.95
N GLY A 104 15.75 17.83 -2.90
CA GLY A 104 17.18 17.60 -2.70
C GLY A 104 17.54 16.25 -2.09
N SER A 105 16.62 15.28 -1.99
CA SER A 105 16.93 13.90 -1.63
C SER A 105 17.60 13.17 -2.80
N LEU A 106 18.41 12.15 -2.51
CA LEU A 106 18.88 11.18 -3.50
C LEU A 106 17.85 10.05 -3.61
N ILE A 107 17.39 9.79 -4.83
CA ILE A 107 16.50 8.64 -5.10
C ILE A 107 17.33 7.49 -5.66
N ILE A 108 17.10 6.28 -5.17
CA ILE A 108 17.62 5.04 -5.75
C ILE A 108 16.45 4.32 -6.39
N ASP A 109 16.31 4.51 -7.70
CA ASP A 109 15.24 3.90 -8.51
C ASP A 109 15.69 2.49 -8.93
N LEU A 110 15.08 1.50 -8.31
CA LEU A 110 15.43 0.08 -8.48
C LEU A 110 14.93 -0.51 -9.80
N GLN A 111 14.32 0.30 -10.68
CA GLN A 111 13.77 -0.13 -11.97
C GLN A 111 14.69 -1.08 -12.76
N PRO A 112 16.02 -0.94 -12.78
CA PRO A 112 16.87 -1.89 -13.53
C PRO A 112 17.01 -3.28 -12.88
N LEU A 113 16.62 -3.48 -11.62
CA LEU A 113 16.73 -4.76 -10.92
C LEU A 113 15.46 -5.61 -11.14
N GLN A 114 15.44 -6.36 -12.25
CA GLN A 114 14.24 -7.06 -12.78
C GLN A 114 14.31 -8.59 -12.72
N ASN A 115 15.27 -9.18 -12.01
CA ASN A 115 15.39 -10.64 -11.95
C ASN A 115 14.20 -11.28 -11.21
N ILE A 116 13.70 -12.41 -11.75
CA ILE A 116 12.69 -13.29 -11.14
C ILE A 116 13.18 -14.72 -11.32
N GLU A 117 13.64 -15.37 -10.26
CA GLU A 117 14.32 -16.67 -10.30
C GLU A 117 13.65 -17.62 -9.28
N LEU A 118 12.84 -18.56 -9.79
CA LEU A 118 12.16 -19.54 -8.94
C LEU A 118 13.05 -20.76 -8.69
N ASP A 119 13.37 -21.04 -7.44
CA ASP A 119 13.91 -22.34 -7.03
C ASP A 119 12.77 -23.34 -6.88
N LYS A 120 12.66 -24.27 -7.83
CA LYS A 120 11.61 -25.30 -7.87
C LYS A 120 11.74 -26.33 -6.74
N THR A 121 12.90 -26.41 -6.08
CA THR A 121 13.12 -27.35 -4.96
C THR A 121 12.52 -26.81 -3.67
N THR A 122 12.72 -25.52 -3.42
CA THR A 122 12.24 -24.84 -2.20
C THR A 122 10.93 -24.09 -2.39
N ASN A 123 10.51 -23.86 -3.64
CA ASN A 123 9.40 -22.99 -4.03
C ASN A 123 9.58 -21.54 -3.52
N ILE A 124 10.83 -21.10 -3.39
CA ILE A 124 11.18 -19.73 -3.07
C ILE A 124 11.61 -19.03 -4.37
N VAL A 125 11.05 -17.85 -4.62
CA VAL A 125 11.47 -17.00 -5.74
C VAL A 125 12.37 -15.88 -5.22
N LYS A 126 13.51 -15.66 -5.88
CA LYS A 126 14.37 -14.49 -5.72
C LYS A 126 13.95 -13.43 -6.72
N VAL A 127 13.66 -12.22 -6.21
CA VAL A 127 13.07 -11.14 -7.01
C VAL A 127 13.82 -9.84 -6.79
N GLY A 128 14.18 -9.15 -7.85
CA GLY A 128 14.78 -7.82 -7.80
C GLY A 128 13.82 -6.74 -7.31
N GLY A 129 14.35 -5.77 -6.56
CA GLY A 129 13.55 -4.72 -5.91
C GLY A 129 12.79 -3.78 -6.87
N GLY A 130 13.09 -3.79 -8.16
CA GLY A 130 12.42 -3.00 -9.20
C GLY A 130 11.23 -3.69 -9.87
N VAL A 131 10.99 -4.97 -9.57
CA VAL A 131 9.92 -5.77 -10.19
C VAL A 131 8.55 -5.27 -9.78
N ARG A 132 7.58 -5.31 -10.71
CA ARG A 132 6.18 -4.96 -10.47
C ARG A 132 5.34 -6.20 -10.18
N LEU A 133 4.20 -6.02 -9.51
CA LEU A 133 3.33 -7.12 -9.07
C LEU A 133 2.87 -8.02 -10.22
N GLY A 134 2.46 -7.44 -11.34
CA GLY A 134 2.03 -8.21 -12.50
C GLY A 134 3.17 -9.04 -13.09
N ASN A 135 4.37 -8.47 -13.20
CA ASN A 135 5.55 -9.18 -13.70
C ASN A 135 5.98 -10.29 -12.74
N LEU A 136 5.89 -10.06 -11.42
CA LEU A 136 6.13 -11.11 -10.43
C LEU A 136 5.12 -12.26 -10.59
N ALA A 137 3.83 -11.94 -10.66
CA ALA A 137 2.76 -12.94 -10.78
C ALA A 137 2.92 -13.80 -12.03
N GLN A 138 3.18 -13.18 -13.19
CA GLN A 138 3.42 -13.89 -14.44
C GLN A 138 4.73 -14.68 -14.38
N GLY A 139 5.79 -14.10 -13.82
CA GLY A 139 7.11 -14.75 -13.77
C GLY A 139 7.14 -16.01 -12.90
N VAL A 140 6.41 -16.06 -11.78
CA VAL A 140 6.34 -17.27 -10.96
C VAL A 140 5.38 -18.30 -11.55
N TRP A 141 4.35 -17.87 -12.27
CA TRP A 141 3.47 -18.76 -13.04
C TRP A 141 4.24 -19.45 -14.17
N ASP A 142 4.94 -18.70 -15.03
CA ASP A 142 5.66 -19.21 -16.18
C ASP A 142 6.77 -20.22 -15.79
N GLN A 143 7.35 -20.05 -14.59
CA GLN A 143 8.44 -20.92 -14.13
C GLN A 143 7.98 -22.19 -13.39
N GLY A 144 6.72 -22.27 -12.94
CA GLY A 144 6.27 -23.44 -12.19
C GLY A 144 4.84 -23.41 -11.72
N GLU A 145 3.96 -22.67 -12.39
CA GLU A 145 2.54 -22.52 -12.02
C GLU A 145 2.35 -22.14 -10.53
N ARG A 146 3.24 -21.22 -10.09
CA ARG A 146 3.21 -20.72 -8.72
C ARG A 146 2.43 -19.41 -8.64
N ALA A 147 1.99 -19.11 -7.42
CA ALA A 147 1.27 -17.90 -7.06
C ALA A 147 1.81 -17.30 -5.76
N ILE A 148 1.48 -16.05 -5.50
CA ILE A 148 1.84 -15.36 -4.27
C ILE A 148 0.75 -14.33 -3.94
N SER A 149 0.55 -14.02 -2.65
CA SER A 149 -0.38 -12.97 -2.25
C SER A 149 0.15 -11.60 -2.59
N HIS A 150 -0.64 -10.80 -3.29
CA HIS A 150 -0.33 -9.40 -3.64
C HIS A 150 -1.59 -8.62 -3.98
N GLY A 151 -1.48 -7.30 -4.11
CA GLY A 151 -2.56 -6.41 -4.53
C GLY A 151 -2.96 -6.57 -6.00
N THR A 152 -4.09 -5.99 -6.38
CA THR A 152 -4.70 -6.18 -7.71
C THR A 152 -4.07 -5.33 -8.81
N CYS A 153 -3.46 -4.17 -8.49
CA CYS A 153 -2.86 -3.29 -9.50
C CYS A 153 -1.49 -3.81 -9.94
N PRO A 154 -1.30 -4.25 -11.21
CA PRO A 154 -0.09 -4.91 -11.67
C PRO A 154 1.13 -3.98 -11.74
N GLY A 155 0.93 -2.65 -11.92
CA GLY A 155 1.97 -1.64 -11.97
C GLY A 155 2.64 -1.30 -10.64
N VAL A 156 2.04 -1.69 -9.52
CA VAL A 156 2.62 -1.46 -8.17
C VAL A 156 3.94 -2.22 -8.03
N GLY A 157 4.97 -1.56 -7.48
CA GLY A 157 6.28 -2.19 -7.23
C GLY A 157 6.28 -3.07 -5.99
N ILE A 158 7.04 -4.18 -6.05
CA ILE A 158 7.13 -5.12 -4.91
C ILE A 158 7.76 -4.46 -3.68
N GLY A 159 8.67 -3.50 -3.84
CA GLY A 159 9.45 -2.92 -2.75
C GLY A 159 8.55 -2.40 -1.62
N GLY A 160 7.79 -1.35 -1.88
CA GLY A 160 6.87 -0.78 -0.89
C GLY A 160 5.75 -1.75 -0.52
N HIS A 161 5.15 -2.40 -1.51
CA HIS A 161 4.00 -3.29 -1.31
C HIS A 161 4.29 -4.41 -0.31
N PHE A 162 5.40 -5.14 -0.49
CA PHE A 162 5.75 -6.27 0.38
C PHE A 162 6.30 -5.82 1.73
N THR A 163 6.96 -4.67 1.82
CA THR A 163 7.56 -4.23 3.09
C THR A 163 6.61 -3.47 4.02
N HIS A 164 5.39 -3.13 3.56
CA HIS A 164 4.40 -2.36 4.34
C HIS A 164 3.03 -3.06 4.44
N GLY A 165 3.00 -4.37 4.23
CA GLY A 165 1.78 -5.18 4.28
C GLY A 165 1.51 -5.93 2.99
N GLY A 166 0.79 -5.31 2.06
CA GLY A 166 0.49 -5.88 0.74
C GLY A 166 -0.74 -6.77 0.74
N TYR A 167 -1.91 -6.14 0.84
CA TYR A 167 -3.21 -6.81 0.76
C TYR A 167 -3.65 -7.05 -0.68
N GLY A 168 -4.30 -8.20 -0.89
CA GLY A 168 -5.06 -8.56 -2.07
C GLY A 168 -6.11 -9.61 -1.73
N HIS A 169 -6.94 -10.00 -2.70
CA HIS A 169 -8.03 -10.95 -2.47
C HIS A 169 -7.59 -12.38 -2.11
N THR A 170 -6.28 -12.67 -2.17
CA THR A 170 -5.72 -13.95 -1.72
C THR A 170 -5.21 -13.89 -0.28
N SER A 171 -5.15 -12.69 0.31
CA SER A 171 -4.49 -12.48 1.60
C SER A 171 -5.19 -13.17 2.77
N ARG A 172 -6.51 -13.30 2.76
CA ARG A 172 -7.22 -14.07 3.79
C ARG A 172 -6.86 -15.55 3.75
N ASN A 173 -6.53 -16.08 2.56
CA ASN A 173 -6.15 -17.48 2.41
C ASN A 173 -4.66 -17.72 2.71
N TRP A 174 -3.76 -16.82 2.28
CA TRP A 174 -2.31 -17.08 2.30
C TRP A 174 -1.51 -16.13 3.21
N GLY A 175 -2.13 -15.11 3.79
CA GLY A 175 -1.47 -13.98 4.45
C GLY A 175 -1.25 -12.82 3.47
N ILE A 176 -0.87 -11.66 4.00
CA ILE A 176 -0.48 -10.49 3.19
C ILE A 176 0.88 -10.73 2.52
N ALA A 177 1.24 -9.92 1.51
CA ALA A 177 2.48 -10.07 0.77
C ALA A 177 3.73 -10.11 1.68
N LEU A 178 3.76 -9.30 2.73
CA LEU A 178 4.81 -9.26 3.76
C LEU A 178 5.06 -10.63 4.42
N ASP A 179 4.02 -11.44 4.58
CA ASP A 179 4.10 -12.75 5.26
C ASP A 179 4.85 -13.79 4.43
N HIS A 180 5.01 -13.56 3.14
CA HIS A 180 5.73 -14.42 2.22
C HIS A 180 7.24 -14.17 2.19
N ILE A 181 7.73 -13.06 2.80
CA ILE A 181 9.15 -12.73 2.84
C ILE A 181 9.88 -13.71 3.76
N VAL A 182 10.83 -14.47 3.20
CA VAL A 182 11.70 -15.40 3.94
C VAL A 182 13.14 -14.93 4.03
N GLY A 183 13.55 -13.97 3.18
CA GLY A 183 14.85 -13.33 3.19
C GLY A 183 14.86 -12.03 2.38
N LEU A 184 15.80 -11.16 2.68
CA LEU A 184 16.01 -9.88 2.01
C LEU A 184 17.51 -9.59 1.87
N ASP A 185 17.95 -9.14 0.67
CA ASP A 185 19.25 -8.52 0.52
C ASP A 185 19.07 -7.00 0.64
N VAL A 186 19.75 -6.38 1.57
CA VAL A 186 19.56 -4.97 1.92
C VAL A 186 20.88 -4.23 2.01
N VAL A 187 20.96 -3.03 1.42
CA VAL A 187 22.06 -2.09 1.59
C VAL A 187 21.72 -1.16 2.75
N THR A 188 22.55 -1.21 3.81
CA THR A 188 22.41 -0.41 5.03
C THR A 188 23.04 0.97 4.89
N ALA A 189 22.81 1.87 5.87
CA ALA A 189 23.25 3.27 5.83
C ALA A 189 24.79 3.47 5.80
N ASP A 190 25.56 2.45 6.18
CA ASP A 190 27.02 2.39 6.05
C ASP A 190 27.49 1.79 4.70
N GLY A 191 26.57 1.51 3.77
CA GLY A 191 26.84 0.99 2.43
C GLY A 191 27.12 -0.52 2.40
N LYS A 192 26.91 -1.27 3.48
CA LYS A 192 27.08 -2.72 3.48
C LYS A 192 25.87 -3.42 2.88
N LEU A 193 26.12 -4.43 2.08
CA LEU A 193 25.10 -5.38 1.65
C LEU A 193 24.98 -6.49 2.70
N LEU A 194 23.81 -6.66 3.29
CA LEU A 194 23.51 -7.70 4.26
C LEU A 194 22.40 -8.60 3.74
N HIS A 195 22.51 -9.91 4.04
CA HIS A 195 21.41 -10.86 3.92
C HIS A 195 20.67 -10.94 5.25
N ALA A 196 19.35 -10.69 5.25
CA ALA A 196 18.53 -10.68 6.45
C ALA A 196 17.45 -11.75 6.38
N THR A 197 17.40 -12.62 7.39
CA THR A 197 16.45 -13.75 7.51
C THR A 197 16.01 -13.93 8.96
N ALA A 198 15.15 -14.91 9.21
CA ALA A 198 14.75 -15.28 10.57
C ALA A 198 15.93 -15.77 11.45
N THR A 199 17.05 -16.16 10.85
CA THR A 199 18.25 -16.69 11.56
C THR A 199 19.48 -15.81 11.43
N GLU A 200 19.54 -14.96 10.41
CA GLU A 200 20.65 -14.05 10.15
C GLU A 200 20.15 -12.59 10.13
N ASN A 201 20.84 -11.66 10.78
CA ASN A 201 20.43 -10.26 10.91
C ASN A 201 18.96 -10.10 11.35
N LYS A 202 18.51 -10.91 12.32
CA LYS A 202 17.11 -11.10 12.72
C LYS A 202 16.35 -9.81 13.04
N GLU A 203 16.99 -8.90 13.78
CA GLU A 203 16.37 -7.63 14.18
C GLU A 203 16.14 -6.73 12.96
N LEU A 204 17.10 -6.70 12.03
CA LEU A 204 16.98 -5.98 10.78
C LEU A 204 15.89 -6.61 9.90
N PHE A 205 15.87 -7.96 9.80
CA PHE A 205 14.83 -8.69 9.09
C PHE A 205 13.41 -8.41 9.61
N TRP A 206 13.30 -8.30 10.94
CA TRP A 206 12.04 -7.94 11.58
C TRP A 206 11.62 -6.50 11.23
N ALA A 207 12.53 -5.52 11.32
CA ALA A 207 12.27 -4.12 11.04
C ALA A 207 11.96 -3.84 9.57
N LEU A 208 12.66 -4.53 8.63
CA LEU A 208 12.44 -4.39 7.20
C LEU A 208 11.04 -4.86 6.74
N ARG A 209 10.39 -5.68 7.55
CA ARG A 209 9.02 -6.13 7.30
C ARG A 209 8.03 -5.26 8.10
N GLY A 210 7.87 -4.02 7.65
CA GLY A 210 6.98 -2.99 8.19
C GLY A 210 7.56 -1.57 8.16
N ALA A 211 8.90 -1.41 8.03
CA ALA A 211 9.53 -0.08 8.04
C ALA A 211 10.81 -0.02 7.18
N ALA A 212 10.87 -0.75 6.07
CA ALA A 212 12.09 -0.91 5.27
C ALA A 212 12.69 0.42 4.80
N GLU A 213 11.85 1.38 4.41
CA GLU A 213 12.23 2.72 3.92
C GLU A 213 13.04 3.53 4.94
N SER A 214 12.97 3.13 6.22
CA SER A 214 13.71 3.75 7.31
C SER A 214 15.03 3.03 7.64
N PHE A 215 15.29 1.83 7.10
CA PHE A 215 16.41 0.98 7.51
C PHE A 215 17.39 0.62 6.39
N GLY A 216 16.97 0.67 5.12
CA GLY A 216 17.84 0.29 4.02
C GLY A 216 17.17 0.26 2.67
N ILE A 217 17.97 -0.04 1.65
CA ILE A 217 17.52 -0.26 0.28
C ILE A 217 17.49 -1.77 0.04
N VAL A 218 16.30 -2.34 -0.07
CA VAL A 218 16.14 -3.77 -0.38
C VAL A 218 16.33 -3.99 -1.87
N THR A 219 17.37 -4.73 -2.24
CA THR A 219 17.73 -5.00 -3.63
C THR A 219 17.20 -6.33 -4.15
N ASN A 220 17.06 -7.34 -3.28
CA ASN A 220 16.40 -8.60 -3.61
C ASN A 220 15.48 -9.06 -2.48
N PHE A 221 14.37 -9.64 -2.88
CA PHE A 221 13.39 -10.31 -2.03
C PHE A 221 13.47 -11.83 -2.27
N TYR A 222 13.42 -12.61 -1.20
CA TYR A 222 13.24 -14.06 -1.24
C TYR A 222 11.85 -14.37 -0.72
N LEU A 223 10.95 -14.80 -1.61
CA LEU A 223 9.53 -14.92 -1.34
C LEU A 223 9.08 -16.37 -1.44
N ARG A 224 8.36 -16.86 -0.44
CA ARG A 224 7.72 -18.17 -0.49
C ARG A 224 6.48 -18.12 -1.37
N THR A 225 6.42 -18.99 -2.38
CA THR A 225 5.27 -19.10 -3.27
C THR A 225 4.31 -20.21 -2.85
N GLN A 226 3.08 -20.14 -3.33
CA GLN A 226 2.04 -21.17 -3.21
C GLN A 226 1.84 -21.86 -4.55
N ALA A 227 1.23 -23.04 -4.58
CA ALA A 227 0.68 -23.57 -5.81
C ALA A 227 -0.48 -22.68 -6.25
N ALA A 228 -0.51 -22.29 -7.52
CA ALA A 228 -1.65 -21.54 -8.04
C ALA A 228 -2.92 -22.44 -8.01
N PRO A 229 -4.10 -21.88 -7.70
CA PRO A 229 -5.34 -22.64 -7.76
C PRO A 229 -5.68 -23.02 -9.19
N GLU A 230 -6.15 -24.26 -9.40
CA GLU A 230 -6.65 -24.73 -10.71
C GLU A 230 -7.89 -23.94 -11.13
N VAL A 231 -8.76 -23.63 -10.17
CA VAL A 231 -9.98 -22.85 -10.33
C VAL A 231 -10.16 -21.86 -9.19
N ILE A 232 -10.62 -20.67 -9.53
CA ILE A 232 -10.99 -19.62 -8.59
C ILE A 232 -12.31 -19.02 -9.03
N THR A 233 -13.24 -18.84 -8.10
CA THR A 233 -14.54 -18.25 -8.38
C THR A 233 -14.50 -16.75 -8.06
N TYR A 234 -14.71 -15.94 -9.08
CA TYR A 234 -15.05 -14.51 -8.94
C TYR A 234 -16.55 -14.39 -8.69
N PHE A 235 -16.94 -13.51 -7.79
CA PHE A 235 -18.33 -13.17 -7.57
C PHE A 235 -18.52 -11.66 -7.36
N GLN A 236 -19.70 -11.16 -7.77
CA GLN A 236 -20.10 -9.78 -7.55
C GLN A 236 -21.61 -9.70 -7.33
N LEU A 237 -22.01 -8.94 -6.32
CA LEU A 237 -23.39 -8.55 -6.04
C LEU A 237 -23.49 -7.03 -6.20
N GLN A 238 -24.45 -6.57 -7.00
CA GLN A 238 -24.64 -5.15 -7.28
C GLN A 238 -26.01 -4.69 -6.80
N TRP A 239 -26.08 -3.53 -6.14
CA TRP A 239 -27.34 -2.91 -5.71
C TRP A 239 -27.62 -1.59 -6.46
N GLY A 240 -26.66 -1.10 -7.27
CA GLY A 240 -26.76 0.22 -7.88
C GLY A 240 -27.03 1.29 -6.83
N ASP A 241 -27.97 2.19 -7.11
CA ASP A 241 -28.35 3.27 -6.21
C ASP A 241 -29.41 2.89 -5.15
N THR A 242 -29.87 1.65 -5.12
CA THR A 242 -30.98 1.19 -4.26
C THR A 242 -30.70 1.45 -2.77
N LEU A 243 -29.47 1.16 -2.33
CA LEU A 243 -29.08 1.33 -0.93
C LEU A 243 -28.86 2.81 -0.55
N PHE A 244 -28.47 3.65 -1.50
CA PHE A 244 -28.35 5.10 -1.28
C PHE A 244 -29.71 5.81 -1.16
N LYS A 245 -30.79 5.20 -1.64
CA LYS A 245 -32.17 5.71 -1.51
C LYS A 245 -32.85 5.30 -0.21
N ASN A 246 -32.28 4.35 0.55
CA ASN A 246 -32.92 3.79 1.72
C ASN A 246 -31.87 3.50 2.82
N LYS A 247 -31.75 4.42 3.78
CA LYS A 247 -30.80 4.34 4.89
C LYS A 247 -30.91 3.02 5.68
N LYS A 248 -32.14 2.59 5.98
CA LYS A 248 -32.37 1.34 6.71
C LYS A 248 -31.86 0.13 5.91
N ALA A 249 -32.17 0.08 4.63
CA ALA A 249 -31.71 -1.00 3.76
C ALA A 249 -30.15 -1.03 3.64
N PHE A 250 -29.51 0.14 3.55
CA PHE A 250 -28.06 0.26 3.57
C PHE A 250 -27.46 -0.30 4.86
N THR A 251 -27.97 0.17 6.00
CA THR A 251 -27.47 -0.24 7.32
C THR A 251 -27.69 -1.72 7.56
N ASP A 252 -28.90 -2.24 7.30
CA ASP A 252 -29.20 -3.65 7.49
C ASP A 252 -28.37 -4.55 6.57
N THR A 253 -28.18 -4.14 5.32
CA THR A 253 -27.35 -4.89 4.34
C THR A 253 -25.90 -4.96 4.82
N PHE A 254 -25.32 -3.83 5.23
CA PHE A 254 -23.94 -3.83 5.73
C PHE A 254 -23.78 -4.67 7.00
N LEU A 255 -24.68 -4.50 7.99
CA LEU A 255 -24.64 -5.29 9.22
C LEU A 255 -24.80 -6.78 8.97
N HIS A 256 -25.64 -7.18 8.01
CA HIS A 256 -25.73 -8.57 7.62
C HIS A 256 -24.43 -9.09 7.01
N ILE A 257 -23.83 -8.34 6.07
CA ILE A 257 -22.52 -8.67 5.48
C ILE A 257 -21.47 -8.80 6.58
N GLN A 258 -21.44 -7.89 7.54
CA GLN A 258 -20.50 -7.96 8.68
C GLN A 258 -20.74 -9.19 9.55
N THR A 259 -21.98 -9.50 9.88
CA THR A 259 -22.33 -10.71 10.66
C THR A 259 -21.97 -11.98 9.88
N PHE A 260 -22.26 -12.01 8.59
CA PHE A 260 -21.85 -13.10 7.69
C PHE A 260 -20.32 -13.27 7.70
N SER A 261 -19.55 -12.17 7.60
CA SER A 261 -18.07 -12.19 7.60
C SER A 261 -17.46 -12.83 8.83
N GLN A 262 -18.18 -12.82 9.97
CA GLN A 262 -17.76 -13.37 11.26
C GLN A 262 -18.36 -14.75 11.57
N ASN A 263 -19.16 -15.30 10.66
CA ASN A 263 -19.85 -16.58 10.88
C ASN A 263 -18.97 -17.78 10.49
N ALA A 264 -18.29 -18.39 11.47
CA ALA A 264 -17.41 -19.55 11.28
C ALA A 264 -18.11 -20.82 10.76
N SER A 265 -19.46 -20.88 10.75
CA SER A 265 -20.17 -22.01 10.16
C SER A 265 -20.28 -21.96 8.64
N VAL A 266 -19.95 -20.80 8.03
CA VAL A 266 -20.09 -20.56 6.58
C VAL A 266 -18.82 -19.96 6.00
N VAL A 267 -18.17 -19.05 6.72
CA VAL A 267 -16.98 -18.30 6.28
C VAL A 267 -15.71 -18.97 6.79
N ASP A 268 -14.77 -19.19 5.89
CA ASP A 268 -13.41 -19.61 6.19
C ASP A 268 -12.40 -18.71 5.43
N ASN A 269 -11.12 -19.11 5.40
CA ASN A 269 -10.06 -18.35 4.72
C ASN A 269 -10.20 -18.30 3.20
N ARG A 270 -11.02 -19.17 2.59
CA ARG A 270 -11.16 -19.26 1.13
C ARG A 270 -11.96 -18.14 0.51
N ILE A 271 -12.75 -17.39 1.29
CA ILE A 271 -13.52 -16.25 0.76
C ILE A 271 -12.84 -14.93 1.12
N SER A 272 -12.76 -14.02 0.16
CA SER A 272 -12.30 -12.64 0.34
C SER A 272 -13.12 -11.72 -0.55
N TYR A 273 -13.45 -10.53 -0.06
CA TYR A 273 -14.19 -9.54 -0.84
C TYR A 273 -14.01 -8.13 -0.31
N GLY A 274 -14.39 -7.16 -1.14
CA GLY A 274 -14.51 -5.76 -0.78
C GLY A 274 -15.89 -5.21 -1.16
N ILE A 275 -16.33 -4.19 -0.43
CA ILE A 275 -17.47 -3.36 -0.77
C ILE A 275 -16.94 -2.12 -1.46
N TYR A 276 -17.46 -1.79 -2.63
CA TYR A 276 -17.16 -0.58 -3.39
C TYR A 276 -18.34 0.38 -3.33
N LEU A 277 -18.07 1.61 -2.97
CA LEU A 277 -19.01 2.73 -2.93
C LEU A 277 -18.42 3.93 -3.66
N ASP A 278 -19.24 4.72 -4.36
CA ASP A 278 -18.79 5.96 -4.99
C ASP A 278 -19.82 7.09 -4.95
N GLY A 279 -19.39 8.27 -5.41
CA GLY A 279 -20.23 9.47 -5.47
C GLY A 279 -21.37 9.40 -6.49
N ASN A 280 -21.42 8.36 -7.35
CA ASN A 280 -22.52 8.07 -8.27
C ASN A 280 -23.58 7.15 -7.65
N ALA A 281 -23.53 6.99 -6.32
CA ALA A 281 -24.41 6.11 -5.56
C ALA A 281 -24.28 4.61 -5.94
N THR A 282 -23.11 4.17 -6.36
CA THR A 282 -22.80 2.77 -6.59
C THR A 282 -22.61 2.04 -5.26
N TYR A 283 -23.17 0.85 -5.12
CA TYR A 283 -22.88 -0.09 -4.04
C TYR A 283 -22.69 -1.48 -4.65
N ASN A 284 -21.46 -1.97 -4.63
CA ASN A 284 -21.11 -3.30 -5.11
C ASN A 284 -20.34 -4.05 -4.04
N LEU A 285 -20.58 -5.36 -3.91
CA LEU A 285 -19.74 -6.28 -3.15
C LEU A 285 -19.15 -7.27 -4.14
N GLY A 286 -17.84 -7.35 -4.22
CA GLY A 286 -17.16 -8.24 -5.16
C GLY A 286 -15.94 -8.90 -4.53
N GLY A 287 -15.63 -10.10 -4.97
CA GLY A 287 -14.51 -10.83 -4.41
C GLY A 287 -14.24 -12.18 -5.04
N THR A 288 -13.59 -13.01 -4.25
CA THR A 288 -12.94 -14.25 -4.65
C THR A 288 -13.30 -15.37 -3.70
N PHE A 289 -13.54 -16.54 -4.25
CA PHE A 289 -13.68 -17.77 -3.48
C PHE A 289 -12.73 -18.84 -4.06
N PHE A 290 -11.87 -19.41 -3.20
CA PHE A 290 -10.97 -20.50 -3.55
C PHE A 290 -11.75 -21.83 -3.55
N GLY A 291 -12.47 -22.07 -4.63
CA GLY A 291 -13.34 -23.21 -4.84
C GLY A 291 -14.18 -23.01 -6.09
N THR A 292 -15.06 -23.99 -6.36
CA THR A 292 -15.91 -23.97 -7.55
C THR A 292 -17.12 -23.04 -7.38
N SER A 293 -17.66 -22.57 -8.51
CA SER A 293 -18.90 -21.81 -8.53
C SER A 293 -20.09 -22.61 -8.02
N ALA A 294 -20.10 -23.93 -8.21
CA ALA A 294 -21.13 -24.84 -7.69
C ALA A 294 -21.12 -24.84 -6.15
N GLU A 295 -19.96 -24.96 -5.51
CA GLU A 295 -19.84 -24.87 -4.05
C GLU A 295 -20.25 -23.48 -3.55
N PHE A 296 -19.77 -22.42 -4.18
CA PHE A 296 -20.13 -21.05 -3.82
C PHE A 296 -21.64 -20.82 -3.88
N ASN A 297 -22.29 -21.23 -4.97
CA ASN A 297 -23.72 -21.04 -5.18
C ASN A 297 -24.58 -21.85 -4.20
N SER A 298 -24.11 -23.04 -3.77
CA SER A 298 -24.90 -23.90 -2.89
C SER A 298 -24.71 -23.59 -1.40
N THR A 299 -23.54 -23.09 -0.98
CA THR A 299 -23.19 -22.94 0.42
C THR A 299 -22.99 -21.50 0.88
N ILE A 300 -22.35 -20.67 0.07
CA ILE A 300 -21.92 -19.30 0.46
C ILE A 300 -22.97 -18.26 0.06
N LEU A 301 -23.36 -18.24 -1.21
CA LEU A 301 -24.24 -17.21 -1.76
C LEU A 301 -25.61 -17.13 -1.06
N PRO A 302 -26.29 -18.24 -0.70
CA PRO A 302 -27.56 -18.16 0.01
C PRO A 302 -27.45 -17.44 1.37
N GLU A 303 -26.38 -17.72 2.13
CA GLU A 303 -26.15 -17.12 3.43
C GLU A 303 -25.74 -15.65 3.29
N LEU A 304 -24.87 -15.32 2.36
CA LEU A 304 -24.46 -13.95 2.08
C LEU A 304 -25.66 -13.06 1.73
N ARG A 305 -26.66 -13.61 1.01
CA ARG A 305 -27.84 -12.86 0.57
C ARG A 305 -28.98 -12.79 1.58
N ARG A 306 -29.05 -13.68 2.54
CA ARG A 306 -30.22 -13.92 3.40
C ARG A 306 -30.77 -12.65 4.08
N GLY A 307 -29.90 -11.75 4.52
CA GLY A 307 -30.26 -10.53 5.26
C GLY A 307 -30.01 -9.23 4.49
N THR A 308 -29.59 -9.31 3.22
CA THR A 308 -29.38 -8.10 2.41
C THR A 308 -30.65 -7.66 1.68
N ALA A 309 -30.73 -6.40 1.32
CA ALA A 309 -31.66 -5.98 0.28
C ALA A 309 -31.37 -6.81 -0.99
N PRO A 310 -32.40 -7.10 -1.83
CA PRO A 310 -32.18 -7.86 -3.05
C PRO A 310 -31.19 -7.14 -3.98
N PRO A 311 -30.07 -7.78 -4.38
CA PRO A 311 -29.17 -7.20 -5.38
C PRO A 311 -29.88 -7.12 -6.75
N THR A 312 -29.55 -6.09 -7.52
CA THR A 312 -30.06 -5.89 -8.88
C THR A 312 -29.40 -6.81 -9.92
N HIS A 313 -28.13 -7.19 -9.62
CA HIS A 313 -27.38 -8.11 -10.47
C HIS A 313 -26.44 -8.97 -9.61
N ILE A 314 -26.24 -10.23 -10.04
CA ILE A 314 -25.29 -11.16 -9.43
C ILE A 314 -24.48 -11.82 -10.53
N THR A 315 -23.16 -11.77 -10.39
CA THR A 315 -22.21 -12.49 -11.23
C THR A 315 -21.52 -13.55 -10.39
N VAL A 316 -21.42 -14.78 -10.87
CA VAL A 316 -20.59 -15.84 -10.29
C VAL A 316 -19.96 -16.60 -11.46
N GLN A 317 -18.62 -16.57 -11.53
CA GLN A 317 -17.90 -17.15 -12.66
C GLN A 317 -16.56 -17.74 -12.23
N GLU A 318 -16.21 -18.90 -12.79
CA GLU A 318 -14.91 -19.54 -12.58
C GLU A 318 -13.87 -19.04 -13.56
N TYR A 319 -12.64 -18.93 -13.07
CA TYR A 319 -11.47 -18.55 -13.86
C TYR A 319 -10.27 -19.44 -13.51
N ALA A 320 -9.38 -19.65 -14.48
CA ALA A 320 -8.01 -20.06 -14.21
C ALA A 320 -7.21 -18.88 -13.62
N TRP A 321 -6.06 -19.17 -13.01
CA TRP A 321 -5.32 -18.19 -12.21
C TRP A 321 -4.96 -16.88 -12.94
N ILE A 322 -4.27 -16.95 -14.08
CA ILE A 322 -3.84 -15.73 -14.80
C ILE A 322 -5.04 -14.93 -15.36
N PRO A 323 -6.03 -15.55 -16.03
CA PRO A 323 -7.28 -14.86 -16.42
C PRO A 323 -8.00 -14.18 -15.23
N TYR A 324 -7.98 -14.79 -14.04
CA TYR A 324 -8.52 -14.18 -12.85
C TYR A 324 -7.75 -12.91 -12.45
N LEU A 325 -6.41 -12.93 -12.45
CA LEU A 325 -5.60 -11.75 -12.14
C LEU A 325 -5.81 -10.61 -13.14
N ILE A 326 -5.95 -10.94 -14.44
CA ILE A 326 -6.29 -9.97 -15.49
C ILE A 326 -7.66 -9.33 -15.20
N LEU A 327 -8.69 -10.13 -14.88
CA LEU A 327 -10.00 -9.61 -14.49
C LEU A 327 -9.91 -8.65 -13.31
N MET A 328 -9.16 -9.03 -12.25
CA MET A 328 -9.05 -8.22 -11.03
C MET A 328 -8.25 -6.93 -11.22
N SER A 329 -7.39 -6.87 -12.23
CA SER A 329 -6.59 -5.68 -12.54
C SER A 329 -7.31 -4.65 -13.41
N ASP A 330 -8.45 -5.02 -14.00
CA ASP A 330 -9.16 -4.22 -15.02
C ASP A 330 -8.26 -3.86 -16.24
N LYS A 331 -7.29 -4.72 -16.52
CA LYS A 331 -6.33 -4.62 -17.65
C LYS A 331 -6.57 -5.74 -18.66
N THR A 332 -5.92 -5.66 -19.80
CA THR A 332 -5.91 -6.74 -20.81
C THR A 332 -4.75 -7.71 -20.66
N ASP A 333 -3.71 -7.32 -19.89
CA ASP A 333 -2.54 -8.12 -19.52
C ASP A 333 -2.08 -7.67 -18.13
N ILE A 334 -1.41 -8.55 -17.39
CA ILE A 334 -0.79 -8.21 -16.11
C ILE A 334 0.69 -7.83 -16.22
N LYS A 335 1.32 -8.08 -17.39
CA LYS A 335 2.71 -7.66 -17.62
C LYS A 335 2.78 -6.16 -17.82
N GLU A 336 3.67 -5.52 -17.06
CA GLU A 336 3.86 -4.08 -17.12
C GLU A 336 5.23 -3.73 -17.69
N PRO A 337 5.33 -2.71 -18.55
CA PRO A 337 6.60 -2.19 -19.03
C PRO A 337 7.36 -1.49 -17.89
N LEU A 338 8.62 -1.13 -18.14
CA LEU A 338 9.43 -0.40 -17.17
C LEU A 338 8.90 1.02 -16.92
N THR A 339 8.37 1.66 -17.95
CA THR A 339 7.80 3.03 -17.92
C THR A 339 6.44 3.05 -18.59
N GLY A 340 5.59 4.04 -18.28
CA GLY A 340 4.27 4.21 -18.89
C GLY A 340 3.27 3.09 -18.52
N TYR A 341 3.43 2.48 -17.37
CA TYR A 341 2.62 1.36 -16.89
C TYR A 341 1.29 1.74 -16.27
N ASP A 342 1.19 2.90 -15.67
CA ASP A 342 -0.03 3.44 -15.07
C ASP A 342 -0.14 4.96 -15.31
N ASP A 343 -1.37 5.44 -15.40
CA ASP A 343 -1.63 6.87 -15.42
C ASP A 343 -1.39 7.47 -14.03
N HIS A 344 -0.64 8.56 -13.97
CA HIS A 344 -0.46 9.33 -12.75
C HIS A 344 -1.66 10.24 -12.52
N ASP A 345 -2.08 10.43 -11.27
CA ASP A 345 -3.28 11.20 -10.94
C ASP A 345 -3.05 12.16 -9.77
N THR A 346 -3.93 13.16 -9.69
CA THR A 346 -3.98 14.11 -8.58
C THR A 346 -5.05 13.70 -7.60
N PHE A 347 -4.65 13.09 -6.48
CA PHE A 347 -5.60 12.52 -5.53
C PHE A 347 -5.23 12.78 -4.07
N PHE A 348 -6.20 12.55 -3.21
CA PHE A 348 -6.03 12.39 -1.77
C PHE A 348 -6.66 11.07 -1.35
N ALA A 349 -5.90 10.25 -0.60
CA ALA A 349 -6.38 8.98 -0.08
C ALA A 349 -6.13 8.89 1.41
N LYS A 350 -7.06 8.23 2.11
CA LYS A 350 -7.01 7.98 3.55
C LYS A 350 -7.53 6.58 3.84
N SER A 351 -6.97 5.95 4.86
CA SER A 351 -7.46 4.66 5.34
C SER A 351 -8.02 4.76 6.74
N ILE A 352 -8.83 3.78 7.10
CA ILE A 352 -9.21 3.48 8.47
C ILE A 352 -9.29 1.96 8.61
N THR A 353 -8.68 1.40 9.66
CA THR A 353 -8.82 -0.01 10.00
C THR A 353 -9.78 -0.15 11.17
N VAL A 354 -10.69 -1.12 11.08
CA VAL A 354 -11.74 -1.39 12.06
C VAL A 354 -11.43 -2.71 12.73
N PRO A 355 -11.12 -2.73 14.04
CA PRO A 355 -10.73 -3.93 14.75
C PRO A 355 -11.87 -4.97 14.80
N GLU A 356 -11.50 -6.26 14.73
CA GLU A 356 -12.43 -7.37 14.82
C GLU A 356 -12.96 -7.58 16.25
N ALA A 357 -12.10 -7.34 17.24
CA ALA A 357 -12.42 -7.53 18.66
C ALA A 357 -13.62 -6.69 19.14
N ASP A 358 -13.83 -5.52 18.51
CA ASP A 358 -14.95 -4.62 18.83
C ASP A 358 -16.25 -4.98 18.08
N GLY A 359 -16.25 -6.09 17.32
CA GLY A 359 -17.41 -6.55 16.55
C GLY A 359 -17.68 -5.78 15.25
N GLY A 360 -16.75 -4.90 14.84
CA GLY A 360 -16.87 -4.10 13.63
C GLY A 360 -17.64 -2.79 13.81
N LEU A 361 -18.39 -2.36 12.78
CA LEU A 361 -19.14 -1.10 12.80
C LEU A 361 -20.54 -1.28 13.39
N THR A 362 -20.99 -0.29 14.19
CA THR A 362 -22.34 -0.27 14.77
C THR A 362 -23.38 0.27 13.79
N ALA A 363 -24.67 -0.02 14.05
CA ALA A 363 -25.78 0.56 13.31
C ALA A 363 -25.77 2.10 13.34
N THR A 364 -25.40 2.70 14.48
CA THR A 364 -25.28 4.15 14.61
C THR A 364 -24.19 4.70 13.69
N THR A 365 -23.04 4.07 13.67
CA THR A 365 -21.92 4.46 12.79
C THR A 365 -22.32 4.37 11.32
N LEU A 366 -22.94 3.26 10.91
CA LEU A 366 -23.41 3.07 9.54
C LEU A 366 -24.50 4.05 9.11
N ASN A 367 -25.41 4.40 10.02
CA ASN A 367 -26.42 5.43 9.78
C ASN A 367 -25.79 6.81 9.56
N ASN A 368 -24.81 7.19 10.40
CA ASN A 368 -24.10 8.46 10.28
C ASN A 368 -23.20 8.49 9.02
N PHE A 369 -22.56 7.37 8.70
CA PHE A 369 -21.78 7.21 7.47
C PHE A 369 -22.68 7.38 6.24
N TRP A 370 -23.87 6.72 6.21
CA TRP A 370 -24.84 6.91 5.16
C TRP A 370 -25.31 8.37 5.04
N ASP A 371 -25.60 9.03 6.16
CA ASP A 371 -26.00 10.45 6.19
C ASP A 371 -24.94 11.38 5.61
N TYR A 372 -23.69 10.97 5.65
CA TYR A 372 -22.56 11.71 5.08
C TYR A 372 -22.44 11.47 3.57
N ILE A 373 -22.34 10.20 3.15
CA ILE A 373 -22.04 9.82 1.75
C ILE A 373 -23.25 9.88 0.81
N SER A 374 -24.50 9.88 1.33
CA SER A 374 -25.71 10.00 0.53
C SER A 374 -26.00 11.43 0.06
N LYS A 375 -25.30 12.44 0.60
CA LYS A 375 -25.34 13.81 0.15
C LYS A 375 -24.49 13.97 -1.10
N PRO A 376 -24.87 14.92 -1.99
CA PRO A 376 -24.00 15.24 -3.13
C PRO A 376 -22.59 15.58 -2.67
N ALA A 377 -21.61 14.81 -3.12
CA ALA A 377 -20.21 15.11 -2.86
C ALA A 377 -19.75 16.27 -3.75
N PRO A 378 -18.92 17.19 -3.25
CA PRO A 378 -18.39 18.29 -4.05
C PRO A 378 -17.38 17.80 -5.10
N TYR A 379 -16.88 16.57 -5.00
CA TYR A 379 -15.84 15.98 -5.83
C TYR A 379 -16.10 14.50 -6.08
N SER A 380 -15.47 13.94 -7.12
CA SER A 380 -15.46 12.49 -7.35
C SER A 380 -14.68 11.79 -6.25
N TYR A 381 -15.27 10.74 -5.70
CA TYR A 381 -14.65 9.89 -4.69
C TYR A 381 -15.12 8.45 -4.83
N PHE A 382 -14.34 7.54 -4.26
CA PHE A 382 -14.78 6.19 -3.98
C PHE A 382 -14.30 5.71 -2.60
N VAL A 383 -14.96 4.69 -2.10
CA VAL A 383 -14.60 3.98 -0.86
C VAL A 383 -14.54 2.50 -1.19
N ILE A 384 -13.43 1.86 -0.83
CA ILE A 384 -13.31 0.40 -0.85
C ILE A 384 -13.19 -0.09 0.59
N ILE A 385 -14.03 -1.06 0.98
CA ILE A 385 -14.04 -1.63 2.32
C ILE A 385 -13.70 -3.11 2.20
N ASN A 386 -12.44 -3.44 2.45
CA ASN A 386 -11.92 -4.80 2.29
C ASN A 386 -12.09 -5.63 3.56
N LEU A 387 -12.51 -6.87 3.41
CA LEU A 387 -12.53 -7.86 4.48
C LEU A 387 -11.13 -8.39 4.75
N TYR A 388 -10.59 -8.10 5.93
CA TYR A 388 -9.30 -8.62 6.40
C TYR A 388 -9.48 -9.77 7.39
N GLY A 389 -10.26 -9.57 8.44
CA GLY A 389 -10.50 -10.51 9.51
C GLY A 389 -11.54 -11.59 9.20
N GLY A 390 -12.16 -12.06 10.24
CA GLY A 390 -13.13 -13.15 10.21
C GLY A 390 -12.50 -14.53 10.24
N PRO A 391 -13.32 -15.58 10.36
CA PRO A 391 -12.88 -16.95 10.60
C PRO A 391 -11.84 -17.44 9.59
N GLY A 392 -10.74 -17.97 10.12
CA GLY A 392 -9.67 -18.59 9.32
C GLY A 392 -8.77 -17.62 8.58
N SER A 393 -8.95 -16.29 8.68
CA SER A 393 -8.10 -15.32 8.00
C SER A 393 -6.63 -15.50 8.37
N ALA A 394 -5.79 -15.77 7.37
CA ALA A 394 -4.35 -15.91 7.56
C ALA A 394 -3.67 -14.58 7.93
N ILE A 395 -4.32 -13.43 7.65
CA ILE A 395 -3.81 -12.09 7.98
C ILE A 395 -3.66 -11.94 9.49
N ASN A 396 -4.69 -12.35 10.25
CA ASN A 396 -4.77 -12.14 11.70
C ASN A 396 -4.11 -13.29 12.50
N THR A 397 -3.40 -14.23 11.83
CA THR A 397 -2.65 -15.31 12.51
C THR A 397 -1.25 -14.91 12.95
N LYS A 398 -0.76 -13.77 12.51
CA LYS A 398 0.56 -13.24 12.86
C LYS A 398 0.43 -12.12 13.89
N ASP A 399 1.51 -11.83 14.58
CA ASP A 399 1.61 -10.73 15.55
C ASP A 399 2.84 -9.83 15.26
N THR A 400 3.01 -8.80 16.08
CA THR A 400 4.15 -7.86 15.97
C THR A 400 5.50 -8.49 16.31
N LYS A 401 5.56 -9.73 16.84
CA LYS A 401 6.81 -10.48 17.03
C LYS A 401 7.30 -11.06 15.71
N PHE A 402 6.38 -11.40 14.81
CA PHE A 402 6.71 -11.92 13.49
C PHE A 402 7.34 -10.84 12.60
N ALA A 403 6.79 -9.62 12.59
CA ALA A 403 7.21 -8.51 11.73
C ALA A 403 6.86 -7.17 12.39
N ALA A 404 7.51 -6.08 11.96
CA ALA A 404 7.22 -4.73 12.44
C ALA A 404 5.94 -4.15 11.77
N TYR A 405 4.88 -4.92 11.78
CA TYR A 405 3.59 -4.59 11.15
C TYR A 405 2.46 -4.78 12.16
N ASN A 406 1.72 -3.71 12.45
CA ASN A 406 0.78 -3.65 13.57
C ASN A 406 -0.64 -4.13 13.22
N ASP A 407 -1.10 -3.93 11.99
CA ASP A 407 -2.48 -4.21 11.59
C ASP A 407 -2.72 -5.73 11.41
N ARG A 408 -3.00 -6.41 12.52
CA ARG A 408 -3.18 -7.88 12.62
C ARG A 408 -4.47 -8.30 13.29
N ASP A 409 -5.36 -7.36 13.56
CA ASP A 409 -6.64 -7.59 14.24
C ASP A 409 -7.83 -6.92 13.56
N SER A 410 -7.62 -6.36 12.39
CA SER A 410 -8.69 -5.69 11.63
C SER A 410 -9.69 -6.66 11.04
N LEU A 411 -10.99 -6.36 11.20
CA LEU A 411 -12.09 -6.96 10.43
C LEU A 411 -12.19 -6.29 9.05
N TRP A 412 -12.23 -4.96 9.04
CA TRP A 412 -12.37 -4.15 7.83
C TRP A 412 -11.22 -3.16 7.67
N VAL A 413 -10.80 -2.96 6.44
CA VAL A 413 -9.88 -1.89 6.05
C VAL A 413 -10.50 -1.06 4.94
N PHE A 414 -10.63 0.24 5.20
CA PHE A 414 -11.16 1.22 4.27
C PHE A 414 -10.05 1.87 3.48
N GLN A 415 -10.28 2.05 2.19
CA GLN A 415 -9.58 2.99 1.33
C GLN A 415 -10.56 4.06 0.90
N ASN A 416 -10.39 5.28 1.40
CA ASN A 416 -11.19 6.44 1.02
C ASN A 416 -10.35 7.27 0.05
N TYR A 417 -10.83 7.48 -1.16
CA TYR A 417 -10.06 8.07 -2.27
C TYR A 417 -10.84 9.20 -2.93
N GLY A 418 -10.23 10.37 -3.04
CA GLY A 418 -10.79 11.54 -3.74
C GLY A 418 -9.88 11.99 -4.88
N THR A 419 -10.44 12.14 -6.08
CA THR A 419 -9.69 12.41 -7.33
C THR A 419 -9.44 13.91 -7.60
N ASN A 420 -9.64 14.78 -6.62
CA ASN A 420 -9.45 16.21 -6.77
C ASN A 420 -8.49 16.76 -5.71
N PRO A 421 -7.59 17.72 -6.01
CA PRO A 421 -6.68 18.33 -5.03
C PRO A 421 -7.36 18.90 -3.79
N THR A 422 -8.63 19.31 -3.90
CA THR A 422 -9.44 19.89 -2.82
C THR A 422 -10.36 18.89 -2.13
N SER A 423 -10.26 17.61 -2.47
CA SER A 423 -11.08 16.53 -1.85
C SER A 423 -10.69 16.21 -0.40
N LEU A 424 -9.62 16.78 0.11
CA LEU A 424 -9.07 16.51 1.44
C LEU A 424 -10.13 16.57 2.55
N ASP A 425 -10.90 17.68 2.62
CA ASP A 425 -11.88 17.88 3.70
C ASP A 425 -13.02 16.86 3.62
N TYR A 426 -13.46 16.50 2.41
CA TYR A 426 -14.51 15.51 2.23
C TYR A 426 -14.04 14.11 2.63
N ILE A 427 -12.84 13.71 2.21
CA ILE A 427 -12.25 12.41 2.56
C ILE A 427 -11.94 12.33 4.06
N ASN A 428 -11.42 13.40 4.68
CA ASN A 428 -11.26 13.47 6.13
C ASN A 428 -12.61 13.31 6.83
N GLY A 429 -13.67 13.94 6.31
CA GLY A 429 -15.03 13.82 6.88
C GLY A 429 -15.58 12.40 6.84
N ILE A 430 -15.22 11.57 5.87
CA ILE A 430 -15.56 10.14 5.86
C ILE A 430 -14.96 9.43 7.08
N ASN A 431 -13.65 9.59 7.32
CA ASN A 431 -13.00 9.01 8.50
C ASN A 431 -13.59 9.58 9.81
N ASP A 432 -13.76 10.88 9.88
CA ASP A 432 -14.26 11.58 11.04
C ASP A 432 -15.64 11.10 11.48
N VAL A 433 -16.57 10.89 10.54
CA VAL A 433 -17.91 10.44 10.89
C VAL A 433 -17.90 9.03 11.47
N ILE A 434 -17.02 8.16 10.98
CA ILE A 434 -16.86 6.79 11.51
C ILE A 434 -16.27 6.85 12.92
N ILE A 435 -15.13 7.53 13.08
CA ILE A 435 -14.41 7.64 14.36
C ILE A 435 -15.26 8.29 15.44
N LYS A 436 -15.91 9.42 15.14
CA LYS A 436 -16.76 10.15 16.10
C LYS A 436 -18.02 9.37 16.49
N SER A 437 -18.48 8.44 15.65
CA SER A 437 -19.64 7.60 15.96
C SER A 437 -19.32 6.43 16.88
N GLN A 438 -18.05 6.02 16.97
CA GLN A 438 -17.55 4.93 17.84
C GLN A 438 -16.29 5.37 18.61
N PRO A 439 -16.38 6.34 19.53
CA PRO A 439 -15.19 6.94 20.15
C PRO A 439 -14.44 6.01 21.11
N GLN A 440 -14.97 4.83 21.42
CA GLN A 440 -14.31 3.82 22.25
C GLN A 440 -13.53 2.77 21.42
N THR A 441 -13.72 2.76 20.10
CA THR A 441 -13.02 1.85 19.19
C THR A 441 -11.64 2.39 18.84
N HIS A 442 -10.62 1.55 18.91
CA HIS A 442 -9.24 1.90 18.56
C HIS A 442 -9.02 1.71 17.07
N PHE A 443 -9.48 2.66 16.28
CA PHE A 443 -9.24 2.66 14.84
C PHE A 443 -7.77 2.89 14.53
N GLY A 444 -7.23 2.16 13.55
CA GLY A 444 -5.89 2.33 13.00
C GLY A 444 -5.93 2.85 11.56
N ALA A 445 -4.81 2.70 10.88
CA ALA A 445 -4.67 3.02 9.45
C ALA A 445 -3.77 1.98 8.75
N TYR A 446 -4.02 1.73 7.46
CA TYR A 446 -3.24 0.80 6.67
C TYR A 446 -1.97 1.46 6.14
N LEU A 447 -0.82 0.89 6.46
CA LEU A 447 0.50 1.48 6.21
C LEU A 447 0.81 1.71 4.70
N ASN A 448 0.31 0.87 3.78
CA ASN A 448 0.48 1.09 2.34
C ASN A 448 -0.38 2.25 1.78
N TYR A 449 -1.43 2.68 2.51
CA TYR A 449 -2.21 3.87 2.15
C TYR A 449 -1.72 5.07 2.95
N VAL A 450 -0.40 5.30 2.88
CA VAL A 450 0.28 6.36 3.64
C VAL A 450 -0.34 7.73 3.39
N ASP A 451 -0.72 8.41 4.48
CA ASP A 451 -1.36 9.72 4.45
C ASP A 451 -0.33 10.82 4.82
N PRO A 452 0.07 11.66 3.87
CA PRO A 452 1.04 12.72 4.11
C PRO A 452 0.50 13.90 4.94
N SER A 453 -0.79 13.93 5.24
CA SER A 453 -1.39 14.96 6.09
C SER A 453 -1.13 14.73 7.58
N TYR A 454 -0.77 13.51 7.98
CA TYR A 454 -0.35 13.22 9.36
C TYR A 454 1.04 13.79 9.65
N SER A 455 1.18 14.38 10.82
CA SER A 455 2.51 14.61 11.41
C SER A 455 3.23 13.28 11.62
N ALA A 456 4.56 13.31 11.77
CA ALA A 456 5.32 12.09 12.07
C ALA A 456 4.81 11.37 13.33
N LYS A 457 4.44 12.13 14.37
CA LYS A 457 3.90 11.57 15.61
C LYS A 457 2.57 10.85 15.38
N GLU A 458 1.62 11.49 14.72
CA GLU A 458 0.31 10.88 14.40
C GLU A 458 0.46 9.63 13.53
N ALA A 459 1.33 9.69 12.52
CA ALA A 459 1.62 8.55 11.66
C ALA A 459 2.21 7.38 12.46
N HIS A 460 3.17 7.64 13.36
CA HIS A 460 3.77 6.61 14.19
C HIS A 460 2.78 5.97 15.15
N GLU A 461 1.89 6.77 15.76
CA GLU A 461 0.83 6.26 16.64
C GLU A 461 -0.17 5.38 15.87
N LEU A 462 -0.59 5.80 14.66
CA LEU A 462 -1.57 5.06 13.87
C LEU A 462 -1.01 3.79 13.22
N TYR A 463 0.22 3.87 12.67
CA TYR A 463 0.78 2.75 11.90
C TYR A 463 1.52 1.72 12.78
N TYR A 464 2.10 2.16 13.91
CA TYR A 464 2.94 1.29 14.73
C TYR A 464 2.46 1.16 16.18
N GLY A 465 1.81 2.19 16.74
CA GLY A 465 1.58 2.28 18.18
C GLY A 465 2.89 2.52 18.95
N GLU A 466 2.79 2.79 20.24
CA GLU A 466 3.93 3.23 21.07
C GLU A 466 5.01 2.15 21.25
N GLU A 467 4.60 0.91 21.54
CA GLU A 467 5.54 -0.19 21.84
C GLU A 467 6.36 -0.56 20.62
N LEU A 468 5.70 -0.76 19.47
CA LEU A 468 6.36 -1.15 18.22
C LEU A 468 7.27 -0.04 17.72
N TYR A 469 6.79 1.22 17.76
CA TYR A 469 7.60 2.38 17.37
C TYR A 469 8.86 2.53 18.22
N SER A 470 8.77 2.40 19.56
CA SER A 470 9.92 2.48 20.48
C SER A 470 11.00 1.45 20.14
N LYS A 471 10.59 0.21 19.81
CA LYS A 471 11.52 -0.84 19.37
C LYS A 471 12.17 -0.50 18.02
N LEU A 472 11.39 0.01 17.06
CA LEU A 472 11.91 0.47 15.76
C LEU A 472 12.90 1.63 15.93
N ALA A 473 12.60 2.63 16.76
CA ALA A 473 13.50 3.75 17.03
C ALA A 473 14.85 3.30 17.63
N THR A 474 14.81 2.32 18.53
CA THR A 474 16.03 1.70 19.08
C THR A 474 16.88 1.05 17.99
N LEU A 475 16.25 0.31 17.07
CA LEU A 475 16.94 -0.30 15.94
C LEU A 475 17.43 0.74 14.92
N LYS A 476 16.66 1.81 14.69
CA LYS A 476 17.07 2.93 13.84
C LYS A 476 18.37 3.54 14.34
N LYS A 477 18.49 3.79 15.65
CA LYS A 477 19.73 4.29 16.27
C LYS A 477 20.92 3.36 16.04
N LYS A 478 20.69 2.04 15.98
CA LYS A 478 21.72 1.02 15.71
C LYS A 478 22.14 0.98 14.24
N TYR A 479 21.18 0.95 13.30
CA TYR A 479 21.44 0.69 11.89
C TYR A 479 21.59 1.96 11.02
N ASP A 480 20.97 3.08 11.43
CA ASP A 480 21.07 4.36 10.72
C ASP A 480 21.03 5.57 11.68
N PRO A 481 22.05 5.72 12.55
CA PRO A 481 22.09 6.82 13.53
C PRO A 481 22.15 8.21 12.90
N LYS A 482 22.58 8.32 11.63
CA LYS A 482 22.63 9.57 10.87
C LYS A 482 21.34 9.87 10.13
N GLN A 483 20.35 8.96 10.18
CA GLN A 483 19.10 9.06 9.45
C GLN A 483 19.34 9.35 7.96
N VAL A 484 20.20 8.53 7.33
CA VAL A 484 20.46 8.58 5.88
C VAL A 484 19.17 8.25 5.12
N PHE A 485 18.50 7.17 5.52
CA PHE A 485 17.16 6.81 5.02
C PHE A 485 16.10 7.61 5.76
N TRP A 486 15.51 8.58 5.07
CA TRP A 486 14.61 9.53 5.69
C TRP A 486 13.49 9.96 4.71
N MET A 487 12.30 10.05 5.23
CA MET A 487 11.12 10.72 4.66
C MET A 487 10.33 11.37 5.82
N PRO A 488 9.30 12.20 5.57
CA PRO A 488 8.60 12.96 6.63
C PRO A 488 8.06 12.13 7.80
N GLN A 489 7.71 10.88 7.58
CA GLN A 489 7.16 9.96 8.59
C GLN A 489 8.12 8.79 8.92
N ALA A 490 9.40 8.88 8.52
CA ALA A 490 10.39 7.84 8.80
C ALA A 490 10.55 7.60 10.30
N ILE A 491 10.91 6.37 10.65
CA ILE A 491 11.32 6.05 12.02
C ILE A 491 12.50 6.94 12.42
N GLY A 492 12.37 7.66 13.52
CA GLY A 492 13.39 8.54 14.07
C GLY A 492 14.40 7.81 14.98
N VAL A 493 15.41 8.54 15.42
CA VAL A 493 16.32 8.13 16.51
C VAL A 493 15.86 8.85 17.78
N ASN A 494 15.39 8.13 18.79
CA ASN A 494 15.02 8.68 20.10
C ASN A 494 16.24 8.79 20.99
#